data_6ccb3144244278d78b9a85bbcd26f61e
#
_entry.id   6ccb3144244278d78b9a85bbcd26f61e
#
_cell.length_a   1.000
_cell.length_b   1.000
_cell.length_c   1.000
_cell.angle_alpha   90.00
_cell.angle_beta   90.00
_cell.angle_gamma   90.00
#
_symmetry.space_group_name_H-M   'P 1'
#
loop_
_entity.id
_entity.type
_entity.pdbx_description
1 polymer ?
#
loop_
_entity_poly.entity_id
_entity_poly.type
_entity_poly.pdbx_seq_one_letter_code
_entity_poly.pdbx_strand_id
1 'polypeptide(L)'
;MNKKFRTETDALGHKDIPSDALYGIHSVRAKENFPDCTAFPAEWYKAVGLVKLACYNTYRSFRDAAAAYPEKLAMLHVIKNEHLDALASSAAEIAEGRHYDNFIVPAVQGG
;
A
#
# COMPACT_ATOMS: atom_id res chain seq x y z
N MET A 1 -9.72 -5.95 26.98
CA MET A 1 -10.05 -6.68 25.73
C MET A 1 -8.85 -7.45 25.27
N ASN A 2 -9.01 -8.72 24.96
CA ASN A 2 -7.92 -9.50 24.38
C ASN A 2 -7.67 -9.03 22.95
N LYS A 3 -6.49 -8.47 22.68
CA LYS A 3 -6.06 -8.20 21.31
C LYS A 3 -6.01 -9.53 20.56
N LYS A 4 -6.73 -9.60 19.45
CA LYS A 4 -6.63 -10.76 18.55
C LYS A 4 -5.37 -10.59 17.69
N PHE A 5 -4.66 -11.69 17.48
CA PHE A 5 -3.48 -11.73 16.64
C PHE A 5 -3.71 -12.70 15.48
N ARG A 6 -3.03 -12.47 14.38
CA ARG A 6 -2.82 -13.44 13.32
C ARG A 6 -1.34 -13.77 13.24
N THR A 7 -1.00 -15.00 12.91
CA THR A 7 0.38 -15.43 12.73
C THR A 7 0.72 -15.39 11.25
N GLU A 8 1.79 -14.68 10.92
CA GLU A 8 2.39 -14.69 9.59
C GLU A 8 3.75 -15.37 9.63
N THR A 9 4.19 -15.89 8.49
CA THR A 9 5.43 -16.67 8.36
C THR A 9 6.22 -16.17 7.16
N ASP A 10 7.53 -16.03 7.35
CA ASP A 10 8.49 -15.79 6.29
C ASP A 10 9.72 -16.73 6.43
N ALA A 11 10.78 -16.50 5.66
CA ALA A 11 11.99 -17.32 5.71
C ALA A 11 12.69 -17.33 7.09
N LEU A 12 12.42 -16.34 7.93
CA LEU A 12 13.01 -16.20 9.27
C LEU A 12 12.14 -16.79 10.38
N GLY A 13 10.94 -17.29 10.07
CA GLY A 13 10.02 -17.89 11.02
C GLY A 13 8.70 -17.14 11.20
N HIS A 14 8.08 -17.33 12.34
CA HIS A 14 6.74 -16.80 12.63
C HIS A 14 6.79 -15.47 13.39
N LYS A 15 5.77 -14.64 13.17
CA LYS A 15 5.47 -13.44 13.97
C LYS A 15 3.97 -13.32 14.19
N ASP A 16 3.60 -12.92 15.40
CA ASP A 16 2.22 -12.57 15.72
C ASP A 16 2.01 -11.08 15.47
N ILE A 17 1.01 -10.76 14.68
CA ILE A 17 0.67 -9.43 14.24
C ILE A 17 -0.77 -9.14 14.67
N PRO A 18 -1.10 -7.92 15.15
CA PRO A 18 -2.49 -7.60 15.46
C PRO A 18 -3.40 -7.90 14.28
N SER A 19 -4.53 -8.57 14.53
CA SER A 19 -5.41 -9.04 13.45
C SER A 19 -6.00 -7.93 12.59
N ASP A 20 -6.13 -6.74 13.16
CA ASP A 20 -6.64 -5.53 12.51
C ASP A 20 -5.57 -4.68 11.82
N ALA A 21 -4.29 -5.03 11.98
CA ALA A 21 -3.20 -4.28 11.34
C ALA A 21 -3.21 -4.47 9.83
N LEU A 22 -2.98 -3.38 9.10
CA LEU A 22 -2.84 -3.35 7.64
C LEU A 22 -1.40 -3.58 7.17
N TYR A 23 -0.45 -3.66 8.09
CA TYR A 23 0.93 -4.06 7.83
C TYR A 23 1.13 -5.56 8.07
N GLY A 24 2.20 -6.11 7.50
CA GLY A 24 2.53 -7.52 7.62
C GLY A 24 3.86 -7.77 8.32
N ILE A 25 4.32 -9.02 8.23
CA ILE A 25 5.53 -9.51 8.90
C ILE A 25 6.79 -8.74 8.51
N HIS A 26 6.91 -8.30 7.26
CA HIS A 26 8.09 -7.54 6.80
C HIS A 26 8.21 -6.19 7.49
N SER A 27 7.10 -5.46 7.65
CA SER A 27 7.10 -4.19 8.37
C SER A 27 7.39 -4.36 9.86
N VAL A 28 6.90 -5.43 10.47
CA VAL A 28 7.21 -5.76 11.88
C VAL A 28 8.69 -6.01 12.07
N ARG A 29 9.30 -6.82 11.19
CA ARG A 29 10.74 -7.09 11.25
C ARG A 29 11.58 -5.83 10.98
N ALA A 30 11.16 -5.01 10.02
CA ALA A 30 11.83 -3.74 9.74
C ALA A 30 11.79 -2.83 10.97
N LYS A 31 10.66 -2.72 11.65
CA LYS A 31 10.54 -1.94 12.89
C LYS A 31 11.45 -2.45 13.99
N GLU A 32 11.58 -3.75 14.16
CA GLU A 32 12.49 -4.35 15.14
C GLU A 32 13.95 -4.11 14.79
N ASN A 33 14.28 -4.06 13.50
CA ASN A 33 15.65 -3.92 13.00
C ASN A 33 16.13 -2.46 12.98
N PHE A 34 15.23 -1.49 12.85
CA PHE A 34 15.59 -0.07 12.84
C PHE A 34 15.31 0.58 14.19
N PRO A 35 16.34 1.20 14.82
CA PRO A 35 16.19 1.80 16.12
C PRO A 35 15.40 3.13 16.10
N ASP A 36 15.33 3.79 14.95
CA ASP A 36 14.57 5.03 14.80
C ASP A 36 13.09 4.74 14.68
N CYS A 37 12.32 5.24 15.64
CA CYS A 37 10.86 5.14 15.69
C CYS A 37 10.18 6.47 15.38
N THR A 38 10.88 7.45 14.82
CA THR A 38 10.31 8.75 14.47
C THR A 38 9.28 8.59 13.38
N ALA A 39 8.02 8.93 13.67
CA ALA A 39 6.98 8.93 12.68
C ALA A 39 7.18 10.09 11.69
N PHE A 40 6.97 9.83 10.41
CA PHE A 40 6.93 10.88 9.41
C PHE A 40 5.65 11.71 9.58
N PRO A 41 5.67 12.99 9.16
CA PRO A 41 4.47 13.82 9.16
C PRO A 41 3.34 13.17 8.35
N ALA A 42 2.10 13.30 8.83
CA ALA A 42 0.93 12.74 8.16
C ALA A 42 0.79 13.24 6.71
N GLU A 43 1.18 14.48 6.46
CA GLU A 43 1.15 15.11 5.14
C GLU A 43 2.00 14.36 4.11
N TRP A 44 3.11 13.76 4.54
CA TRP A 44 3.95 12.97 3.64
C TRP A 44 3.19 11.72 3.14
N TYR A 45 2.54 10.99 4.05
CA TYR A 45 1.76 9.80 3.69
C TYR A 45 0.53 10.16 2.85
N LYS A 46 -0.14 11.26 3.17
CA LYS A 46 -1.24 11.79 2.34
C LYS A 46 -0.77 12.09 0.91
N ALA A 47 0.40 12.69 0.77
CA ALA A 47 0.99 12.96 -0.54
C ALA A 47 1.30 11.67 -1.30
N VAL A 48 1.80 10.62 -0.64
CA VAL A 48 2.01 9.30 -1.25
C VAL A 48 0.70 8.72 -1.76
N GLY A 49 -0.37 8.78 -0.97
CA GLY A 49 -1.71 8.35 -1.37
C GLY A 49 -2.21 9.11 -2.60
N LEU A 50 -2.03 10.42 -2.61
CA LEU A 50 -2.44 11.28 -3.73
C LEU A 50 -1.68 10.95 -5.02
N VAL A 51 -0.37 10.73 -4.95
CA VAL A 51 0.46 10.33 -6.11
C VAL A 51 0.01 8.98 -6.64
N LYS A 52 -0.22 8.01 -5.78
CA LYS A 52 -0.72 6.69 -6.20
C LYS A 52 -2.10 6.77 -6.85
N LEU A 53 -3.00 7.56 -6.29
CA LEU A 53 -4.33 7.80 -6.87
C LEU A 53 -4.23 8.42 -8.26
N ALA A 54 -3.37 9.42 -8.43
CA ALA A 54 -3.10 10.02 -9.74
C ALA A 54 -2.56 8.98 -10.75
N CYS A 55 -1.66 8.10 -10.32
CA CYS A 55 -1.14 7.02 -11.16
C CYS A 55 -2.24 6.03 -11.59
N TYR A 56 -3.12 5.64 -10.69
CA TYR A 56 -4.23 4.73 -11.03
C TYR A 56 -5.24 5.38 -11.98
N ASN A 57 -5.55 6.65 -11.78
CA ASN A 57 -6.43 7.40 -12.68
C ASN A 57 -5.80 7.57 -14.07
N THR A 58 -4.51 7.85 -14.13
CA THR A 58 -3.75 7.95 -15.40
C THR A 58 -3.71 6.60 -16.12
N TYR A 59 -3.46 5.52 -15.40
CA TYR A 59 -3.51 4.17 -15.95
C TYR A 59 -4.88 3.88 -16.57
N ARG A 60 -5.96 4.20 -15.86
CA ARG A 60 -7.34 4.00 -16.36
C ARG A 60 -7.56 4.75 -17.67
N SER A 61 -7.22 6.02 -17.71
CA SER A 61 -7.37 6.85 -18.92
C SER A 61 -6.54 6.31 -20.09
N PHE A 62 -5.30 5.88 -19.82
CA PHE A 62 -4.42 5.30 -20.83
C PHE A 62 -4.96 3.97 -21.36
N ARG A 63 -5.39 3.07 -20.48
CA ARG A 63 -6.00 1.80 -20.86
C ARG A 63 -7.24 1.99 -21.72
N ASP A 64 -8.12 2.92 -21.33
CA ASP A 64 -9.37 3.19 -22.06
C ASP A 64 -9.07 3.77 -23.45
N ALA A 65 -8.08 4.64 -23.56
CA ALA A 65 -7.60 5.14 -24.86
C ALA A 65 -6.95 4.04 -25.69
N ALA A 66 -6.17 3.14 -25.09
CA ALA A 66 -5.52 2.02 -25.78
C ALA A 66 -6.51 0.96 -26.28
N ALA A 67 -7.72 0.91 -25.75
CA ALA A 67 -8.76 -0.01 -26.20
C ALA A 67 -9.14 0.18 -27.68
N ALA A 68 -8.93 1.38 -28.22
CA ALA A 68 -9.11 1.66 -29.66
C ALA A 68 -7.99 1.06 -30.55
N TYR A 69 -6.91 0.57 -29.94
CA TYR A 69 -5.72 0.04 -30.62
C TYR A 69 -5.38 -1.34 -30.05
N PRO A 70 -6.02 -2.43 -30.53
CA PRO A 70 -5.88 -3.77 -29.94
C PRO A 70 -4.45 -4.27 -29.83
N GLU A 71 -3.59 -3.93 -30.79
CA GLU A 71 -2.17 -4.30 -30.78
C GLU A 71 -1.38 -3.62 -29.65
N LYS A 72 -1.78 -2.40 -29.28
CA LYS A 72 -1.19 -1.67 -28.15
C LYS A 72 -1.73 -2.16 -26.82
N LEU A 73 -3.03 -2.43 -26.76
CA LEU A 73 -3.67 -2.99 -25.57
C LEU A 73 -3.06 -4.36 -25.19
N ALA A 74 -2.73 -5.19 -26.18
CA ALA A 74 -2.10 -6.48 -25.96
C ALA A 74 -0.70 -6.38 -25.31
N MET A 75 -0.04 -5.23 -25.41
CA MET A 75 1.27 -4.97 -24.78
C MET A 75 1.14 -4.51 -23.33
N LEU A 76 -0.05 -4.14 -22.89
CA LEU A 76 -0.30 -3.70 -21.52
C LEU A 76 -0.61 -4.88 -20.60
N HIS A 77 -0.08 -4.79 -19.38
CA HIS A 77 -0.62 -5.60 -18.29
C HIS A 77 -1.96 -5.02 -17.84
N VAL A 78 -3.04 -5.62 -18.30
CA VAL A 78 -4.39 -5.10 -18.05
C VAL A 78 -4.85 -5.44 -16.65
N ILE A 79 -5.03 -4.42 -15.82
CA ILE A 79 -5.63 -4.54 -14.49
C ILE A 79 -7.15 -4.51 -14.66
N LYS A 80 -7.84 -5.49 -14.07
CA LYS A 80 -9.31 -5.56 -14.09
C LYS A 80 -9.91 -4.36 -13.35
N ASN A 81 -11.10 -3.92 -13.78
CA ASN A 81 -11.78 -2.78 -13.19
C ASN A 81 -11.97 -2.90 -11.69
N GLU A 82 -12.39 -4.06 -11.20
CA GLU A 82 -12.59 -4.32 -9.77
C GLU A 82 -11.31 -4.13 -8.94
N HIS A 83 -10.17 -4.58 -9.47
CA HIS A 83 -8.88 -4.40 -8.80
C HIS A 83 -8.41 -2.95 -8.86
N LEU A 84 -8.61 -2.30 -10.00
CA LEU A 84 -8.23 -0.90 -10.17
C LEU A 84 -9.08 0.02 -9.26
N ASP A 85 -10.37 -0.27 -9.13
CA ASP A 85 -11.26 0.47 -8.21
C ASP A 85 -10.83 0.28 -6.75
N ALA A 86 -10.47 -0.93 -6.35
CA ALA A 86 -9.96 -1.21 -5.01
C ALA A 86 -8.62 -0.48 -4.73
N LEU A 87 -7.69 -0.48 -5.68
CA LEU A 87 -6.42 0.23 -5.58
C LEU A 87 -6.62 1.74 -5.48
N ALA A 88 -7.48 2.31 -6.33
CA ALA A 88 -7.79 3.75 -6.32
C ALA A 88 -8.49 4.15 -5.01
N SER A 89 -9.45 3.35 -4.54
CA SER A 89 -10.14 3.58 -3.27
C SER A 89 -9.18 3.55 -2.08
N SER A 90 -8.28 2.57 -2.03
CA SER A 90 -7.27 2.48 -0.98
C SER A 90 -6.31 3.66 -1.01
N ALA A 91 -5.88 4.09 -2.19
CA ALA A 91 -5.02 5.27 -2.34
C ALA A 91 -5.73 6.55 -1.89
N ALA A 92 -7.03 6.68 -2.17
CA ALA A 92 -7.84 7.80 -1.70
C ALA A 92 -7.94 7.84 -0.17
N GLU A 93 -8.12 6.69 0.49
CA GLU A 93 -8.12 6.61 1.95
C GLU A 93 -6.80 7.09 2.56
N ILE A 94 -5.67 6.72 1.98
CA ILE A 94 -4.35 7.20 2.42
C ILE A 94 -4.22 8.72 2.18
N ALA A 95 -4.68 9.22 1.04
CA ALA A 95 -4.68 10.66 0.73
C ALA A 95 -5.51 11.48 1.71
N GLU A 96 -6.57 10.89 2.28
CA GLU A 96 -7.40 11.49 3.32
C GLU A 96 -6.76 11.43 4.72
N GLY A 97 -5.64 10.74 4.88
CA GLY A 97 -4.93 10.56 6.16
C GLY A 97 -5.44 9.40 7.00
N ARG A 98 -6.25 8.53 6.45
CA ARG A 98 -6.68 7.32 7.13
C ARG A 98 -5.52 6.32 7.26
N HIS A 99 -5.61 5.44 8.23
CA HIS A 99 -4.66 4.35 8.45
C HIS A 99 -3.22 4.81 8.78
N TYR A 100 -3.07 6.06 9.21
CA TYR A 100 -1.76 6.64 9.55
C TYR A 100 -0.97 5.78 10.52
N ASP A 101 -1.63 5.23 11.54
CA ASP A 101 -1.02 4.38 12.58
C ASP A 101 -0.48 3.04 12.05
N ASN A 102 -0.81 2.67 10.83
CA ASN A 102 -0.29 1.47 10.18
C ASN A 102 1.05 1.68 9.47
N PHE A 103 1.51 2.91 9.35
CA PHE A 103 2.86 3.24 8.86
C PHE A 103 3.83 3.21 10.03
N ILE A 104 4.30 2.01 10.37
CA ILE A 104 5.07 1.74 11.59
C ILE A 104 6.58 1.87 11.42
N VAL A 105 7.06 2.12 10.21
CA VAL A 105 8.47 2.28 9.86
C VAL A 105 8.67 3.65 9.19
N PRO A 106 9.73 4.40 9.52
CA PRO A 106 10.05 5.64 8.81
C PRO A 106 10.26 5.41 7.31
N ALA A 107 9.62 6.23 6.48
CA ALA A 107 9.54 6.01 5.04
C ALA A 107 10.89 6.01 4.30
N VAL A 108 11.91 6.65 4.85
CA VAL A 108 13.25 6.73 4.24
C VAL A 108 14.21 5.65 4.70
N GLN A 109 13.78 4.73 5.54
CA GLN A 109 14.64 3.65 6.06
C GLN A 109 14.61 2.38 5.20
N GLY A 110 14.04 2.45 4.03
CA GLY A 110 14.16 1.40 3.02
C GLY A 110 13.62 0.05 3.47
N GLY A 111 12.37 -0.12 3.41
CA GLY A 111 11.78 -1.40 3.74
C GLY A 111 10.59 -1.73 2.89
#